data_ccdcda1ba5cf1878ef4c58532f351af1
#
_entry.id   ccdcda1ba5cf1878ef4c58532f351af1
#
_cell.length_a   1.000
_cell.length_b   1.000
_cell.length_c   1.000
_cell.angle_alpha   90.00
_cell.angle_beta   90.00
_cell.angle_gamma   90.00
#
_symmetry.space_group_name_H-M   'P 1'
#
loop_
_entity.id
_entity.type
_entity.pdbx_description
1 polymer ?
#
loop_
_entity_poly.entity_id
_entity_poly.type
_entity_poly.pdbx_seq_one_letter_code
_entity_poly.pdbx_strand_id
1 'polypeptide(L)'
;MNSNDILIANTDDLRSDMDYLEKTLLKGHRIDPNLYEEYDVKRGLRDSTGRGVLTGLTEVSDVCGFDVINGRKIPAEGGLYYQGINVNDLINGLKGKRFGFEETTFLLLFGLLPKKDELAHFLKVLSELEDLSGRFVRDVVMKASSSNIMNALQRCVLTLYTYDENPEDISVENALRQALELIAKLPLIAVYSYHAYRHFRKDETLLIRNPEKGRSLAENILYMLRPDGQYTELEAKVLDVALILHAEHGGGNNSTFTTHVVTSSGTDTYSAIAASIGSLKGPRHGGANLKAQGMFCLLYTSPSPRDP
;
A
#
# COMPACT_ATOMS: atom_id res chain seq x y z
N MET A 1 15.76 -10.13 -25.62
CA MET A 1 16.30 -8.74 -25.55
C MET A 1 16.69 -8.50 -24.11
N ASN A 2 17.99 -8.38 -23.85
CA ASN A 2 18.50 -8.17 -22.50
C ASN A 2 18.06 -6.81 -21.98
N SER A 3 17.49 -6.78 -20.78
CA SER A 3 17.00 -5.57 -20.10
C SER A 3 18.10 -4.55 -19.72
N ASN A 4 19.31 -4.70 -20.23
CA ASN A 4 20.44 -3.82 -19.99
C ASN A 4 20.62 -2.71 -21.05
N ASP A 5 19.79 -2.69 -22.11
CA ASP A 5 20.03 -1.79 -23.26
C ASP A 5 19.49 -0.37 -23.07
N ILE A 6 18.99 0.00 -21.89
CA ILE A 6 18.45 1.36 -21.61
C ILE A 6 19.32 2.15 -20.63
N LEU A 7 20.29 1.53 -19.98
CA LEU A 7 21.21 2.23 -19.09
C LEU A 7 22.54 2.46 -19.78
N ILE A 8 22.83 3.75 -20.01
CA ILE A 8 24.11 4.36 -20.37
C ILE A 8 25.27 3.38 -20.18
N ALA A 9 26.02 3.11 -21.22
CA ALA A 9 27.22 2.29 -21.20
C ALA A 9 28.05 2.64 -19.95
N ASN A 10 28.20 1.67 -19.04
CA ASN A 10 29.03 1.79 -17.86
C ASN A 10 30.48 1.68 -18.33
N THR A 11 31.00 2.76 -18.90
CA THR A 11 32.43 2.85 -19.21
C THR A 11 33.17 3.16 -17.90
N ASP A 12 34.35 2.60 -17.72
CA ASP A 12 35.19 2.88 -16.54
C ASP A 12 35.45 4.39 -16.36
N ASP A 13 35.49 5.13 -17.47
CA ASP A 13 35.60 6.60 -17.49
C ASP A 13 34.39 7.26 -16.79
N LEU A 14 33.15 6.88 -17.12
CA LEU A 14 31.97 7.44 -16.49
C LEU A 14 31.91 7.14 -14.99
N ARG A 15 32.34 5.96 -14.58
CA ARG A 15 32.42 5.59 -13.15
C ARG A 15 33.43 6.48 -12.43
N SER A 16 34.60 6.71 -13.01
CA SER A 16 35.63 7.59 -12.46
C SER A 16 35.15 9.03 -12.31
N ASP A 17 34.44 9.53 -13.33
CA ASP A 17 33.84 10.87 -13.30
C ASP A 17 32.75 11.01 -12.24
N MET A 18 31.90 9.99 -12.09
CA MET A 18 30.87 9.95 -11.05
C MET A 18 31.49 9.91 -9.64
N ASP A 19 32.54 9.14 -9.41
CA ASP A 19 33.26 9.10 -8.14
C ASP A 19 33.88 10.45 -7.80
N TYR A 20 34.42 11.17 -8.81
CA TYR A 20 34.94 12.51 -8.62
C TYR A 20 33.84 13.51 -8.25
N LEU A 21 32.70 13.46 -8.95
CA LEU A 21 31.55 14.33 -8.69
C LEU A 21 30.96 14.06 -7.30
N GLU A 22 30.83 12.80 -6.90
CA GLU A 22 30.39 12.42 -5.55
C GLU A 22 31.30 12.99 -4.46
N LYS A 23 32.63 12.83 -4.60
CA LYS A 23 33.60 13.42 -3.66
C LYS A 23 33.50 14.93 -3.60
N THR A 24 33.24 15.56 -4.73
CA THR A 24 33.08 17.03 -4.83
C THR A 24 31.80 17.48 -4.13
N LEU A 25 30.68 16.77 -4.34
CA LEU A 25 29.40 17.02 -3.70
C LEU A 25 29.53 16.91 -2.16
N LEU A 26 30.19 15.85 -1.69
CA LEU A 26 30.38 15.60 -0.24
C LEU A 26 31.26 16.67 0.45
N LYS A 27 32.09 17.39 -0.31
CA LYS A 27 32.88 18.51 0.24
C LYS A 27 32.09 19.81 0.32
N GLY A 28 31.18 20.05 -0.64
CA GLY A 28 30.54 21.36 -0.85
C GLY A 28 29.24 21.59 -0.08
N HIS A 29 28.48 20.53 0.25
CA HIS A 29 27.10 20.67 0.73
C HIS A 29 26.81 19.79 1.93
N ARG A 30 27.20 20.25 3.12
CA ARG A 30 26.80 19.62 4.38
C ARG A 30 26.09 20.63 5.25
N ILE A 31 24.82 20.38 5.53
CA ILE A 31 24.09 21.09 6.59
C ILE A 31 24.54 20.48 7.92
N ASP A 32 25.03 21.31 8.83
CA ASP A 32 25.38 20.90 10.18
C ASP A 32 24.11 20.35 10.85
N PRO A 33 24.11 19.12 11.37
CA PRO A 33 22.96 18.55 12.06
C PRO A 33 22.45 19.38 13.23
N ASN A 34 23.31 20.15 13.89
CA ASN A 34 22.95 21.03 15.03
C ASN A 34 22.02 22.17 14.61
N LEU A 35 22.06 22.60 13.33
CA LEU A 35 21.18 23.64 12.81
C LEU A 35 19.70 23.24 12.84
N TYR A 36 19.38 21.93 12.81
CA TYR A 36 18.00 21.47 12.95
C TYR A 36 17.43 21.78 14.34
N GLU A 37 18.25 21.73 15.39
CA GLU A 37 17.84 22.12 16.75
C GLU A 37 17.85 23.64 16.90
N GLU A 38 18.87 24.31 16.42
CA GLU A 38 18.99 25.77 16.49
C GLU A 38 17.81 26.51 15.82
N TYR A 39 17.38 26.03 14.65
CA TYR A 39 16.27 26.64 13.90
C TYR A 39 14.91 25.98 14.12
N ASP A 40 14.80 25.03 15.06
CA ASP A 40 13.59 24.22 15.32
C ASP A 40 12.99 23.61 14.02
N VAL A 41 13.87 23.13 13.13
CA VAL A 41 13.48 22.51 11.86
C VAL A 41 13.48 20.99 11.99
N LYS A 42 12.38 20.36 11.58
CA LYS A 42 12.26 18.91 11.59
C LYS A 42 13.03 18.26 10.43
N ARG A 43 13.71 17.17 10.71
CA ARG A 43 14.34 16.33 9.68
C ARG A 43 13.36 15.26 9.23
N GLY A 44 12.58 15.57 8.19
CA GLY A 44 11.47 14.74 7.75
C GLY A 44 10.24 14.95 8.64
N LEU A 45 9.51 13.88 8.97
CA LEU A 45 8.26 13.95 9.72
C LEU A 45 8.43 13.86 11.25
N ARG A 46 9.66 13.75 11.76
CA ARG A 46 9.90 13.62 13.20
C ARG A 46 10.97 14.60 13.66
N ASP A 47 10.76 15.16 14.83
CA ASP A 47 11.79 15.93 15.53
C ASP A 47 12.82 15.02 16.23
N SER A 48 13.83 15.62 16.89
CA SER A 48 14.87 14.92 17.62
C SER A 48 14.36 14.02 18.76
N THR A 49 13.17 14.34 19.30
CA THR A 49 12.50 13.55 20.35
C THR A 49 11.60 12.43 19.77
N GLY A 50 11.54 12.30 18.44
CA GLY A 50 10.70 11.32 17.76
C GLY A 50 9.23 11.75 17.62
N ARG A 51 8.88 12.99 17.97
CA ARG A 51 7.52 13.53 17.84
C ARG A 51 7.19 13.78 16.36
N GLY A 52 6.06 13.25 15.89
CA GLY A 52 5.61 13.42 14.52
C GLY A 52 5.02 14.79 14.23
N VAL A 53 4.89 15.11 12.93
CA VAL A 53 4.12 16.26 12.46
C VAL A 53 2.65 15.84 12.38
N LEU A 54 1.77 16.62 13.01
CA LEU A 54 0.33 16.48 12.87
C LEU A 54 -0.12 17.27 11.63
N THR A 55 -0.75 16.59 10.68
CA THR A 55 -1.25 17.21 9.44
C THR A 55 -2.69 16.78 9.21
N GLY A 56 -3.61 17.74 9.26
CA GLY A 56 -5.03 17.51 9.11
C GLY A 56 -5.69 16.84 10.33
N LEU A 57 -6.99 16.73 10.26
CA LEU A 57 -7.81 15.95 11.19
C LEU A 57 -8.41 14.76 10.44
N THR A 58 -8.55 13.64 11.12
CA THR A 58 -9.21 12.45 10.57
C THR A 58 -10.08 11.79 11.62
N GLU A 59 -11.25 11.31 11.19
CA GLU A 59 -12.13 10.45 11.97
C GLU A 59 -12.09 9.00 11.45
N VAL A 60 -11.31 8.75 10.38
CA VAL A 60 -11.28 7.44 9.70
C VAL A 60 -10.70 6.35 10.59
N SER A 61 -9.60 6.65 11.29
CA SER A 61 -8.97 5.68 12.18
C SER A 61 -8.20 6.35 13.31
N ASP A 62 -8.03 5.61 14.40
CA ASP A 62 -7.17 5.99 15.52
C ASP A 62 -6.34 4.79 16.00
N VAL A 63 -5.11 5.08 16.43
CA VAL A 63 -4.18 4.10 16.99
C VAL A 63 -3.76 4.56 18.37
N CYS A 64 -4.22 3.87 19.39
CA CYS A 64 -3.88 4.11 20.78
C CYS A 64 -2.80 3.13 21.25
N GLY A 65 -1.74 3.63 21.86
CA GLY A 65 -0.66 2.80 22.46
C GLY A 65 -0.18 3.39 23.78
N PHE A 66 -0.73 4.54 24.17
CA PHE A 66 -0.42 5.21 25.45
C PHE A 66 -1.57 6.17 25.82
N ASP A 67 -1.74 6.36 27.11
CA ASP A 67 -2.59 7.41 27.67
C ASP A 67 -1.73 8.62 28.07
N VAL A 68 -2.35 9.80 28.06
CA VAL A 68 -1.70 11.01 28.57
C VAL A 68 -2.34 11.39 29.90
N ILE A 69 -1.67 11.07 31.01
CA ILE A 69 -2.14 11.40 32.35
C ILE A 69 -1.19 12.49 32.94
N ASN A 70 -1.77 13.63 33.30
CA ASN A 70 -1.01 14.80 33.79
C ASN A 70 0.18 15.20 32.89
N GLY A 71 -0.01 15.18 31.57
CA GLY A 71 1.02 15.52 30.59
C GLY A 71 2.11 14.47 30.38
N ARG A 72 2.04 13.32 31.06
CA ARG A 72 2.97 12.19 30.89
C ARG A 72 2.33 11.06 30.10
N LYS A 73 3.10 10.51 29.14
CA LYS A 73 2.69 9.33 28.39
C LYS A 73 2.86 8.08 29.28
N ILE A 74 1.77 7.35 29.49
CA ILE A 74 1.74 6.08 30.22
C ILE A 74 1.38 5.00 29.19
N PRO A 75 2.16 3.91 29.05
CA PRO A 75 1.81 2.82 28.15
C PRO A 75 0.40 2.31 28.47
N ALA A 76 -0.43 2.18 27.43
CA ALA A 76 -1.76 1.58 27.48
C ALA A 76 -1.79 0.35 26.60
N GLU A 77 -2.85 -0.46 26.76
CA GLU A 77 -3.11 -1.56 25.84
C GLU A 77 -3.27 -1.00 24.41
N GLY A 78 -2.58 -1.59 23.44
CA GLY A 78 -2.63 -1.16 22.04
C GLY A 78 -4.03 -1.35 21.46
N GLY A 79 -4.56 -0.31 20.81
CA GLY A 79 -5.86 -0.34 20.15
C GLY A 79 -5.80 0.25 18.76
N LEU A 80 -6.49 -0.38 17.81
CA LEU A 80 -6.76 0.16 16.48
C LEU A 80 -8.27 0.29 16.33
N TYR A 81 -8.71 1.47 15.91
CA TYR A 81 -10.13 1.81 15.76
C TYR A 81 -10.40 2.31 14.34
N TYR A 82 -11.45 1.80 13.72
CA TYR A 82 -11.96 2.24 12.43
C TYR A 82 -13.31 2.91 12.65
N GLN A 83 -13.43 4.20 12.32
CA GLN A 83 -14.64 4.99 12.57
C GLN A 83 -15.18 4.80 14.01
N GLY A 84 -14.25 4.78 14.98
CA GLY A 84 -14.58 4.57 16.40
C GLY A 84 -14.86 3.13 16.82
N ILE A 85 -14.89 2.17 15.91
CA ILE A 85 -15.09 0.74 16.21
C ILE A 85 -13.73 0.08 16.42
N ASN A 86 -13.53 -0.60 17.55
CA ASN A 86 -12.33 -1.39 17.80
C ASN A 86 -12.20 -2.50 16.74
N VAL A 87 -11.02 -2.64 16.14
CA VAL A 87 -10.78 -3.60 15.04
C VAL A 87 -11.06 -5.06 15.47
N ASN A 88 -10.83 -5.41 16.74
CA ASN A 88 -11.14 -6.74 17.24
C ASN A 88 -12.66 -6.99 17.27
N ASP A 89 -13.44 -5.98 17.68
CA ASP A 89 -14.91 -6.06 17.68
C ASP A 89 -15.45 -6.11 16.25
N LEU A 90 -14.85 -5.32 15.34
CA LEU A 90 -15.18 -5.35 13.92
C LEU A 90 -14.96 -6.76 13.34
N ILE A 91 -13.76 -7.35 13.53
CA ILE A 91 -13.44 -8.70 13.04
C ILE A 91 -14.36 -9.75 13.67
N ASN A 92 -14.66 -9.64 14.97
CA ASN A 92 -15.59 -10.55 15.65
C ASN A 92 -17.02 -10.45 15.07
N GLY A 93 -17.48 -9.24 14.74
CA GLY A 93 -18.77 -8.99 14.09
C GLY A 93 -18.84 -9.50 12.64
N LEU A 94 -17.68 -9.67 12.00
CA LEU A 94 -17.55 -10.21 10.65
C LEU A 94 -17.32 -11.73 10.59
N LYS A 95 -17.33 -12.44 11.73
CA LYS A 95 -17.23 -13.89 11.76
C LYS A 95 -18.37 -14.54 10.98
N GLY A 96 -18.02 -15.47 10.08
CA GLY A 96 -18.98 -16.15 9.22
C GLY A 96 -19.46 -15.34 8.01
N LYS A 97 -19.06 -14.09 7.87
CA LYS A 97 -19.30 -13.29 6.67
C LYS A 97 -18.19 -13.51 5.64
N ARG A 98 -18.55 -13.46 4.36
CA ARG A 98 -17.66 -13.72 3.25
C ARG A 98 -16.90 -12.48 2.78
N PHE A 99 -17.49 -11.30 2.90
CA PHE A 99 -17.02 -10.03 2.36
C PHE A 99 -16.56 -9.06 3.48
N GLY A 100 -15.72 -9.56 4.40
CA GLY A 100 -15.32 -8.78 5.57
C GLY A 100 -14.48 -7.56 5.22
N PHE A 101 -13.57 -7.69 4.27
CA PHE A 101 -12.75 -6.58 3.81
C PHE A 101 -13.58 -5.53 3.07
N GLU A 102 -14.53 -5.94 2.23
CA GLU A 102 -15.41 -5.03 1.51
C GLU A 102 -16.35 -4.27 2.46
N GLU A 103 -16.90 -4.94 3.50
CA GLU A 103 -17.67 -4.26 4.55
C GLU A 103 -16.80 -3.24 5.31
N THR A 104 -15.54 -3.58 5.59
CA THR A 104 -14.58 -2.66 6.21
C THR A 104 -14.22 -1.50 5.28
N THR A 105 -14.04 -1.76 4.00
CA THR A 105 -13.80 -0.71 2.99
C THR A 105 -14.98 0.26 2.93
N PHE A 106 -16.21 -0.25 2.96
CA PHE A 106 -17.41 0.58 3.04
C PHE A 106 -17.41 1.44 4.30
N LEU A 107 -17.11 0.85 5.47
CA LEU A 107 -17.01 1.58 6.74
C LEU A 107 -16.00 2.73 6.66
N LEU A 108 -14.81 2.48 6.13
CA LEU A 108 -13.74 3.48 6.04
C LEU A 108 -14.07 4.62 5.05
N LEU A 109 -14.79 4.32 3.96
CA LEU A 109 -15.18 5.32 2.96
C LEU A 109 -16.40 6.14 3.37
N PHE A 110 -17.41 5.51 3.99
CA PHE A 110 -18.71 6.13 4.24
C PHE A 110 -19.01 6.41 5.72
N GLY A 111 -18.14 5.99 6.64
CA GLY A 111 -18.25 6.27 8.06
C GLY A 111 -19.25 5.38 8.83
N LEU A 112 -19.85 4.38 8.17
CA LEU A 112 -20.84 3.47 8.77
C LEU A 112 -20.77 2.08 8.16
N LEU A 113 -21.19 1.06 8.92
CA LEU A 113 -21.31 -0.29 8.41
C LEU A 113 -22.50 -0.40 7.43
N PRO A 114 -22.33 -1.11 6.29
CA PRO A 114 -23.38 -1.23 5.30
C PRO A 114 -24.55 -2.08 5.76
N LYS A 115 -25.76 -1.70 5.39
CA LYS A 115 -26.89 -2.60 5.38
C LYS A 115 -26.76 -3.61 4.25
N LYS A 116 -27.59 -4.64 4.26
CA LYS A 116 -27.51 -5.74 3.29
C LYS A 116 -27.67 -5.29 1.81
N ASP A 117 -28.56 -4.37 1.56
CA ASP A 117 -28.81 -3.79 0.23
C ASP A 117 -27.68 -2.83 -0.19
N GLU A 118 -27.18 -2.01 0.74
CA GLU A 118 -26.02 -1.12 0.51
C GLU A 118 -24.77 -1.94 0.16
N LEU A 119 -24.50 -3.01 0.92
CA LEU A 119 -23.39 -3.92 0.63
C LEU A 119 -23.55 -4.57 -0.75
N ALA A 120 -24.77 -5.03 -1.10
CA ALA A 120 -25.01 -5.66 -2.40
C ALA A 120 -24.74 -4.69 -3.57
N HIS A 121 -25.15 -3.43 -3.44
CA HIS A 121 -24.80 -2.38 -4.42
C HIS A 121 -23.31 -2.12 -4.48
N PHE A 122 -22.64 -2.01 -3.35
CA PHE A 122 -21.20 -1.76 -3.28
C PHE A 122 -20.39 -2.88 -3.93
N LEU A 123 -20.70 -4.14 -3.61
CA LEU A 123 -20.07 -5.32 -4.20
C LEU A 123 -20.29 -5.38 -5.73
N LYS A 124 -21.49 -5.02 -6.19
CA LYS A 124 -21.78 -4.95 -7.63
C LYS A 124 -20.88 -3.92 -8.31
N VAL A 125 -20.76 -2.71 -7.76
CA VAL A 125 -19.90 -1.65 -8.30
C VAL A 125 -18.43 -2.09 -8.33
N LEU A 126 -17.91 -2.63 -7.25
CA LEU A 126 -16.52 -3.12 -7.21
C LEU A 126 -16.28 -4.21 -8.26
N SER A 127 -17.19 -5.18 -8.37
CA SER A 127 -17.10 -6.27 -9.36
C SER A 127 -17.17 -5.79 -10.81
N GLU A 128 -17.86 -4.68 -11.09
CA GLU A 128 -17.90 -4.07 -12.43
C GLU A 128 -16.61 -3.31 -12.75
N LEU A 129 -15.95 -2.75 -11.72
CA LEU A 129 -14.68 -2.02 -11.83
C LEU A 129 -13.45 -2.93 -11.78
N GLU A 130 -13.61 -4.19 -11.39
CA GLU A 130 -12.54 -5.19 -11.25
C GLU A 130 -12.15 -5.76 -12.64
N ASP A 131 -11.70 -4.86 -13.51
CA ASP A 131 -11.22 -5.20 -14.85
C ASP A 131 -10.05 -4.29 -15.27
N LEU A 132 -9.15 -4.86 -16.04
CA LEU A 132 -8.02 -4.15 -16.67
C LEU A 132 -8.01 -4.50 -18.16
N SER A 133 -8.02 -3.47 -19.01
CA SER A 133 -7.95 -3.70 -20.45
C SER A 133 -6.72 -4.54 -20.82
N GLY A 134 -6.88 -5.50 -21.73
CA GLY A 134 -5.77 -6.34 -22.18
C GLY A 134 -4.59 -5.53 -22.73
N ARG A 135 -4.86 -4.32 -23.27
CA ARG A 135 -3.82 -3.37 -23.69
C ARG A 135 -3.02 -2.85 -22.51
N PHE A 136 -3.68 -2.43 -21.41
CA PHE A 136 -3.01 -1.97 -20.21
C PHE A 136 -2.16 -3.10 -19.59
N VAL A 137 -2.71 -4.29 -19.45
CA VAL A 137 -1.97 -5.45 -18.92
C VAL A 137 -0.72 -5.72 -19.75
N ARG A 138 -0.86 -5.83 -21.08
CA ARG A 138 0.26 -6.13 -21.99
C ARG A 138 1.33 -5.05 -22.00
N ASP A 139 0.92 -3.79 -22.17
CA ASP A 139 1.85 -2.69 -22.50
C ASP A 139 2.41 -2.00 -21.24
N VAL A 140 1.67 -2.00 -20.14
CA VAL A 140 2.07 -1.33 -18.89
C VAL A 140 2.58 -2.33 -17.86
N VAL A 141 1.81 -3.37 -17.55
CA VAL A 141 2.18 -4.31 -16.50
C VAL A 141 3.29 -5.25 -16.96
N MET A 142 3.09 -5.89 -18.13
CA MET A 142 3.96 -6.97 -18.60
C MET A 142 5.27 -6.46 -19.18
N LYS A 143 5.25 -5.55 -20.17
CA LYS A 143 6.45 -5.09 -20.87
C LYS A 143 7.49 -4.43 -19.96
N ALA A 144 7.07 -3.79 -18.89
CA ALA A 144 7.94 -3.12 -17.96
C ALA A 144 7.98 -3.84 -16.61
N SER A 145 8.19 -5.17 -16.60
CA SER A 145 8.27 -5.93 -15.36
C SER A 145 9.38 -5.40 -14.44
N SER A 146 9.06 -5.21 -13.18
CA SER A 146 9.97 -4.72 -12.14
C SER A 146 10.34 -5.82 -11.17
N SER A 147 11.58 -5.82 -10.66
CA SER A 147 11.97 -6.65 -9.53
C SER A 147 11.35 -6.18 -8.21
N ASN A 148 10.76 -4.99 -8.20
CA ASN A 148 10.08 -4.42 -7.06
C ASN A 148 8.59 -4.20 -7.40
N ILE A 149 7.71 -5.01 -6.81
CA ILE A 149 6.26 -4.97 -7.08
C ILE A 149 5.63 -3.63 -6.66
N MET A 150 6.11 -3.01 -5.58
CA MET A 150 5.63 -1.68 -5.17
C MET A 150 5.97 -0.59 -6.21
N ASN A 151 7.12 -0.71 -6.87
CA ASN A 151 7.46 0.19 -8.00
C ASN A 151 6.54 -0.06 -9.20
N ALA A 152 6.23 -1.33 -9.50
CA ALA A 152 5.27 -1.65 -10.56
C ALA A 152 3.88 -1.08 -10.25
N LEU A 153 3.37 -1.24 -9.02
CA LEU A 153 2.10 -0.65 -8.56
C LEU A 153 2.07 0.86 -8.75
N GLN A 154 3.10 1.57 -8.23
CA GLN A 154 3.20 3.02 -8.33
C GLN A 154 3.12 3.51 -9.78
N ARG A 155 3.90 2.89 -10.67
CA ARG A 155 3.92 3.22 -12.10
C ARG A 155 2.57 2.92 -12.77
N CYS A 156 1.98 1.78 -12.46
CA CYS A 156 0.68 1.40 -13.02
C CYS A 156 -0.41 2.37 -12.59
N VAL A 157 -0.45 2.76 -11.32
CA VAL A 157 -1.41 3.76 -10.81
C VAL A 157 -1.24 5.08 -11.56
N LEU A 158 -0.03 5.60 -11.67
CA LEU A 158 0.22 6.85 -12.40
C LEU A 158 -0.18 6.74 -13.88
N THR A 159 -0.01 5.56 -14.50
CA THR A 159 -0.38 5.34 -15.90
C THR A 159 -1.90 5.21 -16.08
N LEU A 160 -2.67 4.78 -15.06
CA LEU A 160 -4.14 4.72 -15.14
C LEU A 160 -4.75 6.09 -15.43
N TYR A 161 -4.10 7.17 -15.03
CA TYR A 161 -4.46 8.55 -15.40
C TYR A 161 -4.74 8.69 -16.90
N THR A 162 -3.91 8.08 -17.77
CA THR A 162 -4.06 8.19 -19.23
C THR A 162 -5.22 7.37 -19.80
N TYR A 163 -5.87 6.55 -18.98
CA TYR A 163 -7.02 5.72 -19.35
C TYR A 163 -8.32 6.24 -18.74
N ASP A 164 -8.27 7.29 -17.93
CA ASP A 164 -9.43 7.97 -17.37
C ASP A 164 -9.86 9.11 -18.30
N GLU A 165 -11.16 9.24 -18.55
CA GLU A 165 -11.71 10.32 -19.39
C GLU A 165 -11.72 11.68 -18.66
N ASN A 166 -11.76 11.68 -17.33
CA ASN A 166 -11.82 12.88 -16.50
C ASN A 166 -10.79 12.84 -15.35
N PRO A 167 -9.48 12.67 -15.65
CA PRO A 167 -8.48 12.45 -14.62
C PRO A 167 -8.25 13.66 -13.72
N GLU A 168 -8.43 14.89 -14.25
CA GLU A 168 -8.18 16.16 -13.54
C GLU A 168 -9.40 16.67 -12.74
N ASP A 169 -10.55 16.01 -12.84
CA ASP A 169 -11.71 16.40 -12.05
C ASP A 169 -11.56 15.94 -10.60
N ILE A 170 -11.34 16.90 -9.70
CA ILE A 170 -11.14 16.70 -8.27
C ILE A 170 -12.45 16.84 -7.46
N SER A 171 -13.61 16.84 -8.12
CA SER A 171 -14.90 16.79 -7.42
C SER A 171 -14.98 15.54 -6.52
N VAL A 172 -15.74 15.64 -5.43
CA VAL A 172 -15.92 14.51 -4.50
C VAL A 172 -16.50 13.27 -5.21
N GLU A 173 -17.42 13.50 -6.14
CA GLU A 173 -18.03 12.42 -6.93
C GLU A 173 -16.98 11.70 -7.79
N ASN A 174 -16.16 12.45 -8.53
CA ASN A 174 -15.12 11.85 -9.38
C ASN A 174 -13.99 11.22 -8.55
N ALA A 175 -13.58 11.86 -7.46
CA ALA A 175 -12.59 11.30 -6.54
C ALA A 175 -13.07 9.97 -5.93
N LEU A 176 -14.35 9.85 -5.57
CA LEU A 176 -14.95 8.59 -5.11
C LEU A 176 -14.92 7.53 -6.23
N ARG A 177 -15.32 7.88 -7.46
CA ARG A 177 -15.25 6.97 -8.61
C ARG A 177 -13.83 6.44 -8.82
N GLN A 178 -12.84 7.34 -8.85
CA GLN A 178 -11.42 6.98 -9.02
C GLN A 178 -10.90 6.13 -7.86
N ALA A 179 -11.30 6.42 -6.62
CA ALA A 179 -10.94 5.63 -5.45
C ALA A 179 -11.49 4.19 -5.55
N LEU A 180 -12.76 4.03 -5.92
CA LEU A 180 -13.38 2.70 -6.10
C LEU A 180 -12.70 1.92 -7.23
N GLU A 181 -12.36 2.58 -8.34
CA GLU A 181 -11.57 1.97 -9.40
C GLU A 181 -10.21 1.48 -8.91
N LEU A 182 -9.48 2.30 -8.16
CA LEU A 182 -8.19 1.93 -7.62
C LEU A 182 -8.29 0.77 -6.62
N ILE A 183 -9.30 0.78 -5.73
CA ILE A 183 -9.56 -0.33 -4.80
C ILE A 183 -9.79 -1.64 -5.55
N ALA A 184 -10.59 -1.61 -6.61
CA ALA A 184 -10.89 -2.80 -7.42
C ALA A 184 -9.69 -3.27 -8.27
N LYS A 185 -8.91 -2.34 -8.84
CA LYS A 185 -7.84 -2.65 -9.82
C LYS A 185 -6.47 -2.94 -9.19
N LEU A 186 -6.16 -2.37 -8.02
CA LEU A 186 -4.85 -2.56 -7.37
C LEU A 186 -4.50 -4.03 -7.09
N PRO A 187 -5.43 -4.88 -6.62
CA PRO A 187 -5.16 -6.31 -6.44
C PRO A 187 -4.77 -7.01 -7.74
N LEU A 188 -5.45 -6.71 -8.85
CA LEU A 188 -5.13 -7.26 -10.16
C LEU A 188 -3.73 -6.84 -10.60
N ILE A 189 -3.42 -5.54 -10.49
CA ILE A 189 -2.11 -4.99 -10.84
C ILE A 189 -1.01 -5.64 -9.99
N ALA A 190 -1.25 -5.86 -8.70
CA ALA A 190 -0.30 -6.51 -7.81
C ALA A 190 -0.01 -7.94 -8.24
N VAL A 191 -1.05 -8.76 -8.46
CA VAL A 191 -0.92 -10.16 -8.87
C VAL A 191 -0.29 -10.27 -10.25
N TYR A 192 -0.74 -9.50 -11.23
CA TYR A 192 -0.16 -9.52 -12.57
C TYR A 192 1.29 -9.04 -12.60
N SER A 193 1.64 -8.02 -11.80
CA SER A 193 3.03 -7.58 -11.67
C SER A 193 3.91 -8.66 -11.03
N TYR A 194 3.38 -9.43 -10.08
CA TYR A 194 4.08 -10.57 -9.49
C TYR A 194 4.31 -11.68 -10.51
N HIS A 195 3.29 -12.06 -11.30
CA HIS A 195 3.45 -13.06 -12.35
C HIS A 195 4.38 -12.57 -13.47
N ALA A 196 4.35 -11.30 -13.84
CA ALA A 196 5.32 -10.72 -14.75
C ALA A 196 6.75 -10.79 -14.21
N TYR A 197 6.94 -10.48 -12.93
CA TYR A 197 8.23 -10.64 -12.26
C TYR A 197 8.71 -12.09 -12.28
N ARG A 198 7.85 -13.06 -11.93
CA ARG A 198 8.19 -14.50 -11.95
C ARG A 198 8.57 -14.95 -13.36
N HIS A 199 7.81 -14.56 -14.34
CA HIS A 199 8.07 -14.92 -15.73
C HIS A 199 9.39 -14.33 -16.26
N PHE A 200 9.55 -13.00 -16.20
CA PHE A 200 10.70 -12.33 -16.84
C PHE A 200 11.99 -12.37 -16.03
N ARG A 201 11.95 -12.67 -14.74
CA ARG A 201 13.12 -12.66 -13.85
C ARG A 201 13.44 -14.01 -13.22
N LYS A 202 12.52 -14.96 -13.28
CA LYS A 202 12.68 -16.31 -12.69
C LYS A 202 12.45 -17.42 -13.69
N ASP A 203 12.24 -17.08 -14.97
CA ASP A 203 12.00 -18.04 -16.08
C ASP A 203 10.83 -19.00 -15.82
N GLU A 204 9.81 -18.53 -15.08
CA GLU A 204 8.61 -19.31 -14.80
C GLU A 204 7.52 -19.09 -15.84
N THR A 205 6.56 -20.00 -15.89
CA THR A 205 5.41 -19.87 -16.78
C THR A 205 4.62 -18.62 -16.45
N LEU A 206 4.31 -17.83 -17.49
CA LEU A 206 3.43 -16.67 -17.34
C LEU A 206 2.01 -17.13 -17.05
N LEU A 207 1.47 -16.66 -15.94
CA LEU A 207 0.09 -16.91 -15.54
C LEU A 207 -0.68 -15.60 -15.51
N ILE A 208 -1.72 -15.50 -16.34
CA ILE A 208 -2.69 -14.39 -16.29
C ILE A 208 -4.07 -15.02 -16.18
N ARG A 209 -4.75 -14.73 -15.08
CA ARG A 209 -6.10 -15.19 -14.80
C ARG A 209 -6.94 -14.01 -14.37
N ASN A 210 -8.08 -13.83 -15.02
CA ASN A 210 -9.02 -12.76 -14.66
C ASN A 210 -9.76 -13.10 -13.38
N PRO A 211 -10.17 -12.09 -12.59
CA PRO A 211 -11.01 -12.30 -11.43
C PRO A 211 -12.36 -12.91 -11.83
N GLU A 212 -12.98 -13.63 -10.93
CA GLU A 212 -14.32 -14.18 -11.11
C GLU A 212 -15.36 -13.36 -10.36
N LYS A 213 -16.44 -13.01 -11.04
CA LYS A 213 -17.57 -12.30 -10.42
C LYS A 213 -18.18 -13.09 -9.27
N GLY A 214 -18.53 -12.39 -8.22
CA GLY A 214 -19.16 -13.00 -7.03
C GLY A 214 -18.20 -13.64 -6.04
N ARG A 215 -16.89 -13.58 -6.29
CA ARG A 215 -15.86 -13.84 -5.28
C ARG A 215 -15.57 -12.58 -4.48
N SER A 216 -15.12 -12.73 -3.23
CA SER A 216 -14.56 -11.61 -2.49
C SER A 216 -13.19 -11.22 -3.05
N LEU A 217 -12.73 -10.02 -2.73
CA LEU A 217 -11.41 -9.54 -3.14
C LEU A 217 -10.29 -10.47 -2.65
N ALA A 218 -10.38 -10.97 -1.41
CA ALA A 218 -9.44 -11.94 -0.88
C ALA A 218 -9.45 -13.26 -1.66
N GLU A 219 -10.63 -13.76 -2.03
CA GLU A 219 -10.79 -14.96 -2.84
C GLU A 219 -10.22 -14.76 -4.25
N ASN A 220 -10.49 -13.61 -4.89
CA ASN A 220 -9.96 -13.30 -6.21
C ASN A 220 -8.43 -13.17 -6.21
N ILE A 221 -7.84 -12.56 -5.19
CA ILE A 221 -6.37 -12.52 -5.05
C ILE A 221 -5.80 -13.94 -5.02
N LEU A 222 -6.31 -14.84 -4.19
CA LEU A 222 -5.83 -16.22 -4.10
C LEU A 222 -6.05 -16.99 -5.41
N TYR A 223 -7.22 -16.84 -6.01
CA TYR A 223 -7.59 -17.47 -7.27
C TYR A 223 -6.66 -17.06 -8.41
N MET A 224 -6.34 -15.79 -8.53
CA MET A 224 -5.44 -15.28 -9.56
C MET A 224 -3.97 -15.60 -9.29
N LEU A 225 -3.57 -15.62 -8.01
CA LEU A 225 -2.17 -15.79 -7.59
C LEU A 225 -1.68 -17.23 -7.76
N ARG A 226 -2.55 -18.23 -7.51
CA ARG A 226 -2.17 -19.64 -7.50
C ARG A 226 -2.21 -20.25 -8.89
N PRO A 227 -1.24 -21.12 -9.25
CA PRO A 227 -1.19 -21.73 -10.58
C PRO A 227 -2.45 -22.54 -10.93
N ASP A 228 -3.00 -23.27 -9.97
CA ASP A 228 -4.21 -24.08 -10.11
C ASP A 228 -5.52 -23.32 -9.84
N GLY A 229 -5.43 -22.10 -9.28
CA GLY A 229 -6.57 -21.30 -8.87
C GLY A 229 -7.31 -21.84 -7.66
N GLN A 230 -6.74 -22.82 -6.95
CA GLN A 230 -7.38 -23.45 -5.82
C GLN A 230 -6.98 -22.76 -4.49
N TYR A 231 -7.92 -22.63 -3.60
CA TYR A 231 -7.70 -22.15 -2.24
C TYR A 231 -8.77 -22.76 -1.31
N THR A 232 -8.46 -22.81 -0.04
CA THR A 232 -9.41 -23.25 1.00
C THR A 232 -10.17 -22.06 1.55
N GLU A 233 -11.34 -22.33 2.13
CA GLU A 233 -12.13 -21.30 2.83
C GLU A 233 -11.31 -20.63 3.96
N LEU A 234 -10.50 -21.41 4.67
CA LEU A 234 -9.63 -20.89 5.72
C LEU A 234 -8.60 -19.90 5.17
N GLU A 235 -7.96 -20.21 4.05
CA GLU A 235 -6.98 -19.31 3.41
C GLU A 235 -7.62 -18.01 2.96
N ALA A 236 -8.81 -18.08 2.36
CA ALA A 236 -9.57 -16.90 1.98
C ALA A 236 -9.91 -16.03 3.21
N LYS A 237 -10.34 -16.67 4.30
CA LYS A 237 -10.68 -15.97 5.54
C LYS A 237 -9.46 -15.34 6.22
N VAL A 238 -8.32 -16.03 6.22
CA VAL A 238 -7.06 -15.49 6.77
C VAL A 238 -6.62 -14.26 5.97
N LEU A 239 -6.70 -14.32 4.63
CA LEU A 239 -6.35 -13.17 3.80
C LEU A 239 -7.34 -12.01 3.98
N ASP A 240 -8.63 -12.28 4.05
CA ASP A 240 -9.68 -11.29 4.32
C ASP A 240 -9.40 -10.52 5.63
N VAL A 241 -9.14 -11.25 6.71
CA VAL A 241 -8.78 -10.64 8.01
C VAL A 241 -7.45 -9.87 7.94
N ALA A 242 -6.46 -10.39 7.23
CA ALA A 242 -5.19 -9.70 7.03
C ALA A 242 -5.39 -8.37 6.28
N LEU A 243 -6.22 -8.33 5.26
CA LEU A 243 -6.58 -7.10 4.54
C LEU A 243 -7.29 -6.10 5.44
N ILE A 244 -8.22 -6.55 6.30
CA ILE A 244 -8.90 -5.70 7.29
C ILE A 244 -7.88 -5.06 8.23
N LEU A 245 -6.96 -5.84 8.79
CA LEU A 245 -5.94 -5.36 9.74
C LEU A 245 -4.93 -4.39 9.12
N HIS A 246 -4.74 -4.44 7.80
CA HIS A 246 -3.81 -3.59 7.06
C HIS A 246 -4.51 -2.42 6.33
N ALA A 247 -5.84 -2.30 6.44
CA ALA A 247 -6.59 -1.30 5.70
C ALA A 247 -6.24 0.14 6.12
N GLU A 248 -6.02 0.37 7.41
CA GLU A 248 -5.67 1.69 7.96
C GLU A 248 -4.92 1.52 9.28
N HIS A 249 -4.06 2.48 9.65
CA HIS A 249 -3.34 2.46 10.93
C HIS A 249 -3.09 3.87 11.51
N GLY A 250 -4.00 4.81 11.27
CA GLY A 250 -3.95 6.17 11.81
C GLY A 250 -3.33 7.20 10.88
N GLY A 251 -3.75 8.45 11.06
CA GLY A 251 -3.36 9.59 10.22
C GLY A 251 -1.89 10.02 10.31
N GLY A 252 -1.14 9.49 11.28
CA GLY A 252 0.26 9.86 11.55
C GLY A 252 1.32 9.12 10.70
N ASN A 253 0.92 8.36 9.68
CA ASN A 253 1.86 7.64 8.84
C ASN A 253 2.36 8.47 7.65
N ASN A 254 3.50 8.05 7.09
CA ASN A 254 4.17 8.77 6.00
C ASN A 254 3.34 8.85 4.72
N SER A 255 2.57 7.82 4.39
CA SER A 255 1.74 7.78 3.17
C SER A 255 0.56 8.73 3.29
N THR A 256 -0.12 8.77 4.44
CA THR A 256 -1.20 9.72 4.72
C THR A 256 -0.69 11.15 4.66
N PHE A 257 0.47 11.44 5.28
CA PHE A 257 1.10 12.75 5.18
C PHE A 257 1.40 13.13 3.72
N THR A 258 1.97 12.21 2.95
CA THR A 258 2.27 12.42 1.52
C THR A 258 1.00 12.70 0.74
N THR A 259 -0.09 11.95 0.99
CA THR A 259 -1.40 12.18 0.37
C THR A 259 -1.88 13.60 0.67
N HIS A 260 -1.89 14.02 1.93
CA HIS A 260 -2.31 15.38 2.32
C HIS A 260 -1.47 16.46 1.64
N VAL A 261 -0.14 16.31 1.60
CA VAL A 261 0.75 17.28 0.95
C VAL A 261 0.46 17.37 -0.54
N VAL A 262 0.38 16.23 -1.22
CA VAL A 262 0.21 16.19 -2.68
C VAL A 262 -1.18 16.69 -3.08
N THR A 263 -2.24 16.24 -2.42
CA THR A 263 -3.62 16.68 -2.69
C THR A 263 -3.86 18.15 -2.37
N SER A 264 -3.10 18.74 -1.43
CA SER A 264 -3.20 20.16 -1.11
C SER A 264 -2.85 21.11 -2.27
N SER A 265 -2.14 20.60 -3.27
CA SER A 265 -1.84 21.33 -4.51
C SER A 265 -3.00 21.36 -5.51
N GLY A 266 -4.07 20.58 -5.27
CA GLY A 266 -5.20 20.44 -6.20
C GLY A 266 -4.90 19.50 -7.38
N THR A 267 -3.92 18.59 -7.25
CA THR A 267 -3.59 17.60 -8.27
C THR A 267 -4.58 16.42 -8.27
N ASP A 268 -4.50 15.61 -9.31
CA ASP A 268 -5.35 14.45 -9.54
C ASP A 268 -5.13 13.30 -8.51
N THR A 269 -6.10 12.41 -8.42
CA THR A 269 -6.09 11.25 -7.51
C THR A 269 -4.96 10.27 -7.81
N TYR A 270 -4.67 10.02 -9.09
CA TYR A 270 -3.63 9.05 -9.48
C TYR A 270 -2.24 9.50 -9.07
N SER A 271 -1.93 10.78 -9.24
CA SER A 271 -0.67 11.40 -8.79
C SER A 271 -0.53 11.32 -7.28
N ALA A 272 -1.59 11.61 -6.52
CA ALA A 272 -1.60 11.56 -5.06
C ALA A 272 -1.37 10.12 -4.54
N ILE A 273 -2.09 9.15 -5.09
CA ILE A 273 -1.96 7.73 -4.67
C ILE A 273 -0.62 7.15 -5.13
N ALA A 274 -0.14 7.47 -6.34
CA ALA A 274 1.19 7.05 -6.79
C ALA A 274 2.31 7.58 -5.88
N ALA A 275 2.22 8.84 -5.44
CA ALA A 275 3.17 9.42 -4.48
C ALA A 275 3.11 8.68 -3.12
N SER A 276 1.92 8.35 -2.66
CA SER A 276 1.68 7.63 -1.39
C SER A 276 2.23 6.20 -1.43
N ILE A 277 2.06 5.49 -2.54
CA ILE A 277 2.67 4.17 -2.77
C ILE A 277 4.20 4.29 -2.78
N GLY A 278 4.76 5.35 -3.39
CA GLY A 278 6.19 5.65 -3.36
C GLY A 278 6.71 5.86 -1.94
N SER A 279 5.95 6.55 -1.09
CA SER A 279 6.25 6.72 0.33
C SER A 279 6.20 5.36 1.06
N LEU A 280 5.15 4.56 0.84
CA LEU A 280 4.99 3.24 1.45
C LEU A 280 6.11 2.28 1.07
N LYS A 281 6.61 2.34 -0.17
CA LYS A 281 7.73 1.52 -0.65
C LYS A 281 9.01 1.71 0.16
N GLY A 282 9.19 2.84 0.81
CA GLY A 282 10.40 3.17 1.56
C GLY A 282 10.65 2.21 2.73
N PRO A 283 11.92 1.75 2.95
CA PRO A 283 12.25 0.76 3.99
C PRO A 283 12.01 1.25 5.41
N ARG A 284 11.95 2.56 5.62
CA ARG A 284 11.64 3.17 6.93
C ARG A 284 10.14 3.27 7.21
N HIS A 285 9.28 2.96 6.21
CA HIS A 285 7.83 2.95 6.35
C HIS A 285 7.28 1.53 6.11
N GLY A 286 7.20 1.06 4.88
CA GLY A 286 6.68 -0.29 4.55
C GLY A 286 7.61 -1.44 4.93
N GLY A 287 8.88 -1.17 5.28
CA GLY A 287 9.83 -2.20 5.70
C GLY A 287 9.47 -2.92 7.02
N ALA A 288 8.52 -2.40 7.79
CA ALA A 288 8.02 -3.06 9.00
C ALA A 288 7.38 -4.43 8.69
N ASN A 289 6.64 -4.54 7.58
CA ASN A 289 6.00 -5.79 7.16
C ASN A 289 7.03 -6.87 6.79
N LEU A 290 8.12 -6.51 6.12
CA LEU A 290 9.23 -7.43 5.82
C LEU A 290 9.92 -7.93 7.09
N LYS A 291 10.08 -7.08 8.09
CA LYS A 291 10.65 -7.47 9.38
C LYS A 291 9.71 -8.39 10.15
N ALA A 292 8.40 -8.11 10.14
CA ALA A 292 7.40 -8.97 10.76
C ALA A 292 7.38 -10.36 10.10
N GLN A 293 7.41 -10.43 8.77
CA GLN A 293 7.53 -11.70 8.06
C GLN A 293 8.80 -12.47 8.45
N GLY A 294 9.95 -11.78 8.56
CA GLY A 294 11.20 -12.38 9.04
C GLY A 294 11.09 -12.93 10.46
N MET A 295 10.37 -12.26 11.36
CA MET A 295 10.08 -12.74 12.72
C MET A 295 9.26 -14.04 12.70
N PHE A 296 8.22 -14.12 11.88
CA PHE A 296 7.44 -15.37 11.72
C PHE A 296 8.32 -16.52 11.21
N CYS A 297 9.18 -16.28 10.25
CA CYS A 297 10.12 -17.28 9.77
C CYS A 297 11.07 -17.78 10.89
N LEU A 298 11.58 -16.88 11.73
CA LEU A 298 12.44 -17.24 12.86
C LEU A 298 11.69 -18.05 13.93
N LEU A 299 10.43 -17.70 14.22
CA LEU A 299 9.59 -18.47 15.15
C LEU A 299 9.31 -19.89 14.65
N TYR A 300 9.14 -20.07 13.35
CA TYR A 300 8.95 -21.40 12.73
C TYR A 300 10.23 -22.26 12.67
N THR A 301 11.40 -21.62 12.60
CA THR A 301 12.69 -22.30 12.47
C THR A 301 13.46 -22.46 13.79
N SER A 302 13.04 -21.74 14.85
CA SER A 302 13.63 -21.89 16.18
C SER A 302 12.91 -23.01 16.94
N PRO A 303 13.64 -23.97 17.56
CA PRO A 303 13.01 -24.96 18.41
C PRO A 303 12.25 -24.27 19.54
N SER A 304 11.01 -24.69 19.74
CA SER A 304 10.21 -24.19 20.86
C SER A 304 10.90 -24.51 22.18
N PRO A 305 10.95 -23.58 23.16
CA PRO A 305 11.44 -23.90 24.50
C PRO A 305 10.62 -25.00 25.22
N ARG A 306 9.54 -25.48 24.58
CA ARG A 306 8.65 -26.53 25.08
C ARG A 306 8.82 -27.86 24.34
N ASP A 307 9.69 -27.91 23.30
CA ASP A 307 10.04 -29.18 22.68
C ASP A 307 11.11 -29.86 23.54
N PRO A 308 10.92 -31.12 23.96
CA PRO A 308 11.82 -31.82 24.88
C PRO A 308 13.19 -32.13 24.26
#